data_4577c6949b32ce7e44c5a85d9f43d8db
#
_entry.id   4577c6949b32ce7e44c5a85d9f43d8db
#
_cell.length_a   1.000
_cell.length_b   1.000
_cell.length_c   1.000
_cell.angle_alpha   90.00
_cell.angle_beta   90.00
_cell.angle_gamma   90.00
#
_symmetry.space_group_name_H-M   'P 1'
#
loop_
_entity.id
_entity.type
_entity.pdbx_description
1 polymer ?
#
loop_
_entity_poly.entity_id
_entity_poly.type
_entity_poly.pdbx_seq_one_letter_code
_entity_poly.pdbx_strand_id
1 'polypeptide(L)'
;DNPFTYYGLQAAIYLKHDWAPQLAYSAPPVETKWQGSLTSRQTLSLWRLRALLEEGLIDYAREEAKFLALVKGNGAGIGQDDAKGALMMANLFSEAGNYMAAFSHAYAGLSLDPSLLNQTSASLIFPQPFLQDFQAAAERSGVNALLLVSVAKQESAFLPNAVSRADALGLMQLLPVTAKEVLPDSSRSDLFLPSVNTQAGGLYLYKLLDRFQGNIAMALAAYNAGPTRAAQWQKDLSEFPLMKEGFDPDVFIDCIPYAETRKYVGNILRNYAWYKLLTKDGTISSVQELMFQWQKAPKKQETAAKEAP
;
A
#
# COMPACT_ATOMS: atom_id res chain seq x y z
N ASP A 1 20.08 2.70 7.52
CA ASP A 1 18.67 2.68 7.97
C ASP A 1 17.77 2.52 6.75
N ASN A 2 16.77 1.63 6.84
CA ASN A 2 15.94 1.25 5.70
C ASN A 2 14.75 2.23 5.57
N PRO A 3 14.68 3.12 4.55
CA PRO A 3 13.62 4.11 4.39
C PRO A 3 12.26 3.50 4.02
N PHE A 4 12.22 2.23 3.73
CA PHE A 4 11.00 1.48 3.46
C PHE A 4 10.34 0.92 4.72
N THR A 5 10.84 1.26 5.91
CA THR A 5 10.17 1.05 7.20
C THR A 5 9.54 2.36 7.68
N TYR A 6 8.54 2.28 8.56
CA TYR A 6 7.90 3.48 9.11
C TYR A 6 8.92 4.39 9.83
N TYR A 7 9.68 3.84 10.78
CA TYR A 7 10.66 4.61 11.53
C TYR A 7 11.88 5.03 10.69
N GLY A 8 12.27 4.22 9.70
CA GLY A 8 13.36 4.59 8.78
C GLY A 8 12.97 5.77 7.90
N LEU A 9 11.72 5.81 7.44
CA LEU A 9 11.17 6.95 6.69
C LEU A 9 11.09 8.21 7.57
N GLN A 10 10.62 8.09 8.81
CA GLN A 10 10.59 9.21 9.78
C GLN A 10 12.00 9.76 10.04
N ALA A 11 12.97 8.88 10.27
CA ALA A 11 14.36 9.28 10.46
C ALA A 11 14.90 10.03 9.24
N ALA A 12 14.61 9.56 8.03
CA ALA A 12 15.04 10.21 6.80
C ALA A 12 14.40 11.61 6.64
N ILE A 13 13.10 11.75 6.95
CA ILE A 13 12.40 13.03 6.93
C ILE A 13 12.98 13.97 8.00
N TYR A 14 13.20 13.49 9.22
CA TYR A 14 13.80 14.27 10.30
C TYR A 14 15.19 14.78 9.93
N LEU A 15 16.00 13.95 9.28
CA LEU A 15 17.34 14.31 8.79
C LEU A 15 17.28 15.16 7.50
N LYS A 16 16.09 15.54 7.04
CA LYS A 16 15.87 16.32 5.80
C LYS A 16 16.53 15.67 4.58
N HIS A 17 16.41 14.34 4.49
CA HIS A 17 16.94 13.60 3.34
C HIS A 17 16.21 14.06 2.06
N ASP A 18 16.99 14.48 1.08
CA ASP A 18 16.44 14.89 -0.21
C ASP A 18 16.31 13.66 -1.14
N TRP A 19 15.08 13.26 -1.40
CA TRP A 19 14.74 12.17 -2.32
C TRP A 19 14.65 12.63 -3.77
N ALA A 20 14.56 13.95 -4.02
CA ALA A 20 14.32 14.48 -5.35
C ALA A 20 15.33 14.03 -6.40
N PRO A 21 16.66 13.99 -6.12
CA PRO A 21 17.62 13.54 -7.10
C PRO A 21 17.42 12.09 -7.55
N GLN A 22 17.05 11.21 -6.62
CA GLN A 22 16.84 9.78 -6.93
C GLN A 22 15.49 9.56 -7.63
N LEU A 23 14.43 10.23 -7.18
CA LEU A 23 13.07 10.05 -7.71
C LEU A 23 12.78 10.89 -8.96
N ALA A 24 13.53 11.96 -9.21
CA ALA A 24 13.42 12.71 -10.47
C ALA A 24 13.97 11.91 -11.67
N TYR A 25 14.84 10.93 -11.42
CA TYR A 25 15.36 10.07 -12.47
C TYR A 25 14.38 8.94 -12.77
N SER A 26 13.66 9.06 -13.87
CA SER A 26 12.93 7.95 -14.46
C SER A 26 13.92 7.07 -15.21
N ALA A 27 14.45 6.07 -14.56
CA ALA A 27 15.23 5.04 -15.24
C ALA A 27 14.38 4.39 -16.34
N PRO A 28 14.99 3.86 -17.41
CA PRO A 28 14.27 2.99 -18.33
C PRO A 28 13.60 1.87 -17.54
N PRO A 29 12.51 1.25 -18.06
CA PRO A 29 11.86 0.12 -17.41
C PRO A 29 12.91 -0.90 -16.95
N VAL A 30 12.72 -1.46 -15.77
CA VAL A 30 13.59 -2.53 -15.29
C VAL A 30 13.59 -3.62 -16.36
N GLU A 31 14.77 -3.92 -16.90
CA GLU A 31 14.85 -4.89 -17.99
C GLU A 31 14.30 -6.24 -17.52
N THR A 32 13.41 -6.80 -18.33
CA THR A 32 12.92 -8.17 -18.11
C THR A 32 13.89 -9.23 -18.64
N LYS A 33 14.95 -8.79 -19.33
CA LYS A 33 15.99 -9.66 -19.86
C LYS A 33 17.16 -9.71 -18.88
N TRP A 34 17.53 -10.92 -18.46
CA TRP A 34 18.73 -11.13 -17.70
C TRP A 34 19.98 -10.80 -18.52
N GLN A 35 20.85 -9.96 -17.99
CA GLN A 35 22.09 -9.55 -18.67
C GLN A 35 23.32 -10.38 -18.28
N GLY A 36 23.20 -11.26 -17.29
CA GLY A 36 24.28 -12.12 -16.83
C GLY A 36 24.37 -13.46 -17.58
N SER A 37 25.42 -14.23 -17.33
CA SER A 37 25.56 -15.59 -17.85
C SER A 37 24.61 -16.52 -17.12
N LEU A 38 23.63 -17.08 -17.83
CA LEU A 38 22.72 -18.12 -17.32
C LEU A 38 23.23 -19.49 -17.77
N THR A 39 23.15 -20.47 -16.90
CA THR A 39 23.24 -21.87 -17.31
C THR A 39 22.02 -22.22 -18.18
N SER A 40 22.14 -23.25 -19.02
CA SER A 40 21.02 -23.73 -19.85
C SER A 40 19.77 -24.03 -19.00
N ARG A 41 19.96 -24.53 -17.78
CA ARG A 41 18.88 -24.83 -16.84
C ARG A 41 18.20 -23.57 -16.33
N GLN A 42 18.95 -22.53 -15.98
CA GLN A 42 18.41 -21.24 -15.56
C GLN A 42 17.67 -20.53 -16.71
N THR A 43 18.20 -20.61 -17.92
CA THR A 43 17.56 -20.08 -19.12
C THR A 43 16.20 -20.73 -19.36
N LEU A 44 16.12 -22.07 -19.27
CA LEU A 44 14.88 -22.81 -19.41
C LEU A 44 13.87 -22.46 -18.30
N SER A 45 14.35 -22.33 -17.05
CA SER A 45 13.50 -21.97 -15.92
C SER A 45 12.94 -20.55 -16.05
N LEU A 46 13.76 -19.60 -16.48
CA LEU A 46 13.30 -18.22 -16.73
C LEU A 46 12.29 -18.15 -17.88
N TRP A 47 12.49 -18.95 -18.93
CA TRP A 47 11.51 -19.05 -20.01
C TRP A 47 10.18 -19.64 -19.51
N ARG A 48 10.20 -20.71 -18.71
CA ARG A 48 9.00 -21.31 -18.12
C ARG A 48 8.29 -20.33 -17.19
N LEU A 49 9.05 -19.62 -16.35
CA LEU A 49 8.49 -18.60 -15.47
C LEU A 49 7.69 -17.57 -16.25
N ARG A 50 8.25 -17.04 -17.34
CA ARG A 50 7.56 -16.06 -18.20
C ARG A 50 6.30 -16.64 -18.80
N ALA A 51 6.38 -17.82 -19.41
CA ALA A 51 5.21 -18.48 -20.00
C ALA A 51 4.10 -18.71 -18.94
N LEU A 52 4.47 -19.11 -17.72
CA LEU A 52 3.50 -19.29 -16.62
C LEU A 52 2.86 -17.95 -16.20
N LEU A 53 3.64 -16.87 -16.19
CA LEU A 53 3.11 -15.54 -15.87
C LEU A 53 2.19 -15.00 -16.96
N GLU A 54 2.54 -15.19 -18.24
CA GLU A 54 1.73 -14.82 -19.41
C GLU A 54 0.38 -15.55 -19.42
N GLU A 55 0.36 -16.81 -19.00
CA GLU A 55 -0.86 -17.64 -18.87
C GLU A 55 -1.63 -17.41 -17.55
N GLY A 56 -1.16 -16.50 -16.68
CA GLY A 56 -1.78 -16.24 -15.39
C GLY A 56 -1.66 -17.36 -14.35
N LEU A 57 -0.79 -18.33 -14.59
CA LEU A 57 -0.54 -19.48 -13.70
C LEU A 57 0.40 -19.10 -12.54
N ILE A 58 -0.04 -18.16 -11.72
CA ILE A 58 0.78 -17.45 -10.73
C ILE A 58 1.39 -18.38 -9.68
N ASP A 59 0.67 -19.39 -9.21
CA ASP A 59 1.19 -20.30 -8.19
C ASP A 59 2.33 -21.16 -8.72
N TYR A 60 2.21 -21.65 -9.96
CA TYR A 60 3.29 -22.37 -10.65
C TYR A 60 4.47 -21.44 -10.97
N ALA A 61 4.20 -20.21 -11.38
CA ALA A 61 5.22 -19.20 -11.61
C ALA A 61 6.03 -18.92 -10.33
N ARG A 62 5.36 -18.88 -9.18
CA ARG A 62 6.00 -18.69 -7.87
C ARG A 62 6.95 -19.84 -7.51
N GLU A 63 6.55 -21.08 -7.77
CA GLU A 63 7.42 -22.24 -7.54
C GLU A 63 8.61 -22.25 -8.52
N GLU A 64 8.41 -21.90 -9.77
CA GLU A 64 9.50 -21.77 -10.74
C GLU A 64 10.49 -20.65 -10.35
N ALA A 65 9.98 -19.52 -9.83
CA ALA A 65 10.81 -18.44 -9.33
C ALA A 65 11.67 -18.86 -8.13
N LYS A 66 11.13 -19.65 -7.20
CA LYS A 66 11.90 -20.24 -6.10
C LYS A 66 13.02 -21.15 -6.61
N PHE A 67 12.73 -21.91 -7.64
CA PHE A 67 13.73 -22.77 -8.26
C PHE A 67 14.87 -21.97 -8.92
N LEU A 68 14.53 -20.87 -9.61
CA LEU A 68 15.52 -19.94 -10.15
C LEU A 68 16.42 -19.33 -9.04
N ALA A 69 15.84 -18.98 -7.91
CA ALA A 69 16.56 -18.46 -6.77
C ALA A 69 17.44 -19.51 -6.08
N LEU A 70 17.05 -20.79 -6.14
CA LEU A 70 17.77 -21.91 -5.51
C LEU A 70 18.85 -22.53 -6.41
N VAL A 71 18.74 -22.38 -7.73
CA VAL A 71 19.73 -22.89 -8.68
C VAL A 71 20.99 -22.00 -8.64
N LYS A 72 21.85 -22.29 -7.69
CA LYS A 72 23.21 -21.75 -7.66
C LYS A 72 23.99 -22.31 -8.86
N GLY A 73 24.15 -21.49 -9.91
CA GLY A 73 25.27 -21.64 -10.82
C GLY A 73 26.59 -21.33 -10.09
N ASN A 74 27.73 -21.29 -10.76
CA ASN A 74 29.00 -20.84 -10.18
C ASN A 74 28.97 -19.35 -9.72
N GLY A 75 27.84 -18.84 -9.32
CA GLY A 75 27.46 -17.54 -8.81
C GLY A 75 26.13 -17.61 -8.11
N ALA A 76 25.78 -16.58 -7.35
CA ALA A 76 24.50 -16.46 -6.65
C ALA A 76 23.30 -16.75 -7.57
N GLY A 77 22.25 -17.32 -7.01
CA GLY A 77 20.98 -17.53 -7.74
C GLY A 77 20.39 -16.18 -8.18
N ILE A 78 19.67 -16.18 -9.29
CA ILE A 78 19.00 -14.96 -9.76
C ILE A 78 18.13 -14.40 -8.63
N GLY A 79 18.49 -13.21 -8.14
CA GLY A 79 17.67 -12.46 -7.17
C GLY A 79 17.93 -12.72 -5.68
N GLN A 80 18.86 -13.65 -5.29
CA GLN A 80 19.21 -13.79 -3.86
C GLN A 80 20.43 -12.93 -3.44
N ASP A 81 21.44 -12.87 -4.30
CA ASP A 81 22.65 -12.06 -4.05
C ASP A 81 22.92 -11.09 -5.23
N ASP A 82 21.89 -10.84 -6.04
CA ASP A 82 21.95 -9.98 -7.21
C ASP A 82 20.81 -8.99 -7.21
N ALA A 83 21.11 -7.76 -6.89
CA ALA A 83 20.14 -6.67 -6.81
C ALA A 83 19.35 -6.46 -8.11
N LYS A 84 20.04 -6.51 -9.26
CA LYS A 84 19.39 -6.32 -10.58
C LYS A 84 18.50 -7.50 -10.94
N GLY A 85 18.92 -8.73 -10.63
CA GLY A 85 18.12 -9.91 -10.80
C GLY A 85 16.85 -9.89 -9.93
N ALA A 86 16.98 -9.43 -8.70
CA ALA A 86 15.83 -9.24 -7.82
C ALA A 86 14.83 -8.21 -8.38
N LEU A 87 15.30 -7.07 -8.89
CA LEU A 87 14.44 -6.07 -9.53
C LEU A 87 13.81 -6.59 -10.82
N MET A 88 14.52 -7.37 -11.63
CA MET A 88 13.94 -8.04 -12.80
C MET A 88 12.80 -8.99 -12.40
N MET A 89 12.99 -9.80 -11.36
CA MET A 89 11.94 -10.68 -10.85
C MET A 89 10.75 -9.89 -10.32
N ALA A 90 11.01 -8.78 -9.61
CA ALA A 90 9.96 -7.87 -9.16
C ALA A 90 9.12 -7.33 -10.31
N ASN A 91 9.77 -6.92 -11.40
CA ASN A 91 9.08 -6.43 -12.58
C ASN A 91 8.20 -7.51 -13.24
N LEU A 92 8.73 -8.71 -13.45
CA LEU A 92 7.98 -9.84 -14.02
C LEU A 92 6.73 -10.16 -13.18
N PHE A 93 6.85 -10.22 -11.86
CA PHE A 93 5.70 -10.46 -10.99
C PHE A 93 4.70 -9.29 -10.97
N SER A 94 5.20 -8.05 -11.07
CA SER A 94 4.33 -6.86 -11.15
C SER A 94 3.51 -6.85 -12.43
N GLU A 95 4.13 -7.15 -13.58
CA GLU A 95 3.45 -7.29 -14.87
C GLU A 95 2.36 -8.36 -14.86
N ALA A 96 2.58 -9.44 -14.14
CA ALA A 96 1.61 -10.52 -13.95
C ALA A 96 0.55 -10.24 -12.86
N GLY A 97 0.56 -9.06 -12.23
CA GLY A 97 -0.38 -8.70 -11.17
C GLY A 97 -0.13 -9.37 -9.82
N ASN A 98 1.02 -10.07 -9.66
CA ASN A 98 1.40 -10.65 -8.36
C ASN A 98 2.23 -9.65 -7.55
N TYR A 99 1.58 -8.63 -7.04
CA TYR A 99 2.24 -7.51 -6.34
C TYR A 99 2.93 -7.95 -5.04
N MET A 100 2.43 -8.96 -4.33
CA MET A 100 3.09 -9.47 -3.11
C MET A 100 4.50 -10.01 -3.42
N ALA A 101 4.64 -10.81 -4.49
CA ALA A 101 5.96 -11.29 -4.91
C ALA A 101 6.83 -10.16 -5.46
N ALA A 102 6.24 -9.22 -6.21
CA ALA A 102 6.93 -8.04 -6.71
C ALA A 102 7.54 -7.22 -5.57
N PHE A 103 6.77 -6.92 -4.51
CA PHE A 103 7.28 -6.21 -3.34
C PHE A 103 8.47 -6.92 -2.69
N SER A 104 8.34 -8.24 -2.48
CA SER A 104 9.39 -9.03 -1.82
C SER A 104 10.70 -8.95 -2.59
N HIS A 105 10.65 -9.14 -3.90
CA HIS A 105 11.84 -9.08 -4.76
C HIS A 105 12.41 -7.66 -4.89
N ALA A 106 11.56 -6.63 -5.00
CA ALA A 106 12.01 -5.24 -5.06
C ALA A 106 12.70 -4.80 -3.75
N TYR A 107 12.12 -5.17 -2.61
CA TYR A 107 12.76 -4.94 -1.30
C TYR A 107 14.11 -5.64 -1.19
N ALA A 108 14.21 -6.89 -1.63
CA ALA A 108 15.47 -7.63 -1.62
C ALA A 108 16.52 -6.93 -2.49
N GLY A 109 16.18 -6.55 -3.72
CA GLY A 109 17.07 -5.86 -4.63
C GLY A 109 17.59 -4.53 -4.08
N LEU A 110 16.70 -3.68 -3.60
CA LEU A 110 17.08 -2.36 -3.04
C LEU A 110 17.78 -2.46 -1.67
N SER A 111 17.60 -3.56 -0.95
CA SER A 111 18.38 -3.82 0.28
C SER A 111 19.81 -4.27 -0.04
N LEU A 112 20.01 -4.99 -1.16
CA LEU A 112 21.34 -5.40 -1.62
C LEU A 112 22.13 -4.23 -2.23
N ASP A 113 21.44 -3.39 -3.00
CA ASP A 113 22.04 -2.21 -3.62
C ASP A 113 21.09 -1.01 -3.56
N PRO A 114 21.17 -0.18 -2.51
CA PRO A 114 20.35 1.03 -2.37
C PRO A 114 20.57 2.07 -3.49
N SER A 115 21.70 2.03 -4.22
CA SER A 115 21.97 2.96 -5.31
C SER A 115 21.04 2.77 -6.52
N LEU A 116 20.37 1.61 -6.59
CA LEU A 116 19.37 1.31 -7.62
C LEU A 116 17.99 1.95 -7.33
N LEU A 117 17.86 2.68 -6.21
CA LEU A 117 16.63 3.40 -5.91
C LEU A 117 16.44 4.55 -6.90
N ASN A 118 15.35 4.49 -7.65
CA ASN A 118 14.88 5.52 -8.57
C ASN A 118 13.34 5.41 -8.69
N GLN A 119 12.71 6.27 -9.47
CA GLN A 119 11.26 6.25 -9.62
C GLN A 119 10.73 4.88 -10.12
N THR A 120 11.41 4.26 -11.08
CA THR A 120 11.00 2.97 -11.66
C THR A 120 11.08 1.85 -10.63
N SER A 121 12.21 1.70 -9.94
CA SER A 121 12.38 0.65 -8.93
C SER A 121 11.49 0.86 -7.69
N ALA A 122 11.28 2.12 -7.29
CA ALA A 122 10.34 2.45 -6.22
C ALA A 122 8.89 2.11 -6.60
N SER A 123 8.50 2.28 -7.87
CA SER A 123 7.16 1.91 -8.35
C SER A 123 6.89 0.41 -8.29
N LEU A 124 7.92 -0.44 -8.27
CA LEU A 124 7.75 -1.88 -8.04
C LEU A 124 7.34 -2.20 -6.59
N ILE A 125 7.74 -1.35 -5.63
CA ILE A 125 7.30 -1.47 -4.23
C ILE A 125 5.94 -0.77 -4.03
N PHE A 126 5.71 0.33 -4.75
CA PHE A 126 4.53 1.18 -4.62
C PHE A 126 3.76 1.29 -5.94
N PRO A 127 3.27 0.17 -6.51
CA PRO A 127 2.46 0.19 -7.72
C PRO A 127 1.09 0.79 -7.44
N GLN A 128 0.42 1.26 -8.48
CA GLN A 128 -0.92 1.84 -8.41
C GLN A 128 -1.90 1.11 -9.37
N PRO A 129 -2.11 -0.20 -9.19
CA PRO A 129 -3.13 -0.88 -9.97
C PRO A 129 -4.52 -0.36 -9.57
N PHE A 130 -5.49 -0.50 -10.46
CA PHE A 130 -6.87 -0.02 -10.24
C PHE A 130 -6.97 1.47 -9.91
N LEU A 131 -6.00 2.30 -10.37
CA LEU A 131 -5.93 3.73 -10.02
C LEU A 131 -7.23 4.46 -10.34
N GLN A 132 -7.88 4.14 -11.46
CA GLN A 132 -9.15 4.75 -11.85
C GLN A 132 -10.27 4.45 -10.84
N ASP A 133 -10.36 3.22 -10.32
CA ASP A 133 -11.33 2.84 -9.30
C ASP A 133 -11.07 3.60 -7.99
N PHE A 134 -9.81 3.74 -7.59
CA PHE A 134 -9.44 4.52 -6.40
C PHE A 134 -9.71 6.02 -6.58
N GLN A 135 -9.49 6.58 -7.77
CA GLN A 135 -9.82 7.97 -8.07
C GLN A 135 -11.33 8.22 -8.00
N ALA A 136 -12.13 7.35 -8.62
CA ALA A 136 -13.58 7.43 -8.54
C ALA A 136 -14.11 7.27 -7.09
N ALA A 137 -13.50 6.38 -6.31
CA ALA A 137 -13.82 6.21 -4.89
C ALA A 137 -13.44 7.47 -4.08
N ALA A 138 -12.31 8.10 -4.39
CA ALA A 138 -11.87 9.35 -3.76
C ALA A 138 -12.82 10.51 -4.05
N GLU A 139 -13.27 10.66 -5.29
CA GLU A 139 -14.26 11.68 -5.68
C GLU A 139 -15.58 11.52 -4.91
N ARG A 140 -16.03 10.29 -4.71
CA ARG A 140 -17.28 9.99 -4.00
C ARG A 140 -17.17 10.16 -2.49
N SER A 141 -16.06 9.72 -1.91
CA SER A 141 -15.88 9.70 -0.46
C SER A 141 -15.23 10.98 0.09
N GLY A 142 -14.51 11.73 -0.73
CA GLY A 142 -13.67 12.84 -0.27
C GLY A 142 -12.38 12.39 0.42
N VAL A 143 -12.05 11.09 0.38
CA VAL A 143 -10.79 10.55 0.91
C VAL A 143 -9.73 10.56 -0.19
N ASN A 144 -8.50 10.95 0.15
CA ASN A 144 -7.41 11.00 -0.83
C ASN A 144 -7.17 9.62 -1.48
N ALA A 145 -7.10 9.57 -2.82
CA ALA A 145 -6.92 8.31 -3.57
C ALA A 145 -5.66 7.55 -3.15
N LEU A 146 -4.54 8.24 -2.89
CA LEU A 146 -3.28 7.60 -2.47
C LEU A 146 -3.39 6.98 -1.07
N LEU A 147 -4.24 7.52 -0.20
CA LEU A 147 -4.53 6.89 1.10
C LEU A 147 -5.33 5.60 0.90
N LEU A 148 -6.34 5.60 0.01
CA LEU A 148 -7.09 4.39 -0.34
C LEU A 148 -6.20 3.31 -0.95
N VAL A 149 -5.34 3.68 -1.89
CA VAL A 149 -4.31 2.79 -2.47
C VAL A 149 -3.41 2.21 -1.37
N SER A 150 -3.01 3.04 -0.39
CA SER A 150 -2.14 2.62 0.72
C SER A 150 -2.81 1.59 1.63
N VAL A 151 -4.12 1.75 1.87
CA VAL A 151 -4.93 0.77 2.61
C VAL A 151 -5.01 -0.53 1.82
N ALA A 152 -5.40 -0.50 0.54
CA ALA A 152 -5.53 -1.70 -0.29
C ALA A 152 -4.20 -2.47 -0.43
N LYS A 153 -3.08 -1.74 -0.53
CA LYS A 153 -1.74 -2.35 -0.50
C LYS A 153 -1.50 -3.14 0.78
N GLN A 154 -1.91 -2.62 1.93
CA GLN A 154 -1.73 -3.28 3.23
C GLN A 154 -2.72 -4.42 3.44
N GLU A 155 -3.95 -4.29 2.96
CA GLU A 155 -5.04 -5.25 3.19
C GLU A 155 -4.92 -6.52 2.35
N SER A 156 -4.65 -6.37 1.06
CA SER A 156 -4.70 -7.50 0.12
C SER A 156 -3.50 -7.58 -0.82
N ALA A 157 -2.54 -6.64 -0.74
CA ALA A 157 -1.55 -6.44 -1.79
C ALA A 157 -2.20 -6.35 -3.19
N PHE A 158 -3.34 -5.66 -3.26
CA PHE A 158 -4.14 -5.46 -4.47
C PHE A 158 -4.74 -6.74 -5.07
N LEU A 159 -5.03 -7.75 -4.28
CA LEU A 159 -5.68 -8.98 -4.75
C LEU A 159 -7.21 -8.82 -4.71
N PRO A 160 -7.92 -8.71 -5.86
CA PRO A 160 -9.36 -8.46 -5.87
C PRO A 160 -10.19 -9.59 -5.25
N ASN A 161 -9.71 -10.83 -5.38
CA ASN A 161 -10.41 -12.03 -4.89
C ASN A 161 -9.92 -12.46 -3.49
N ALA A 162 -9.27 -11.56 -2.75
CA ALA A 162 -8.81 -11.87 -1.40
C ALA A 162 -9.97 -12.13 -0.45
N VAL A 163 -9.85 -13.20 0.34
CA VAL A 163 -10.79 -13.56 1.41
C VAL A 163 -9.99 -13.87 2.67
N SER A 164 -10.24 -13.13 3.74
CA SER A 164 -9.59 -13.38 5.03
C SER A 164 -10.32 -14.49 5.82
N ARG A 165 -9.66 -14.97 6.90
CA ARG A 165 -10.29 -15.91 7.84
C ARG A 165 -11.52 -15.32 8.55
N ALA A 166 -11.61 -14.02 8.66
CA ALA A 166 -12.73 -13.29 9.26
C ALA A 166 -13.81 -12.92 8.25
N ASP A 167 -13.76 -13.44 7.01
CA ASP A 167 -14.68 -13.14 5.90
C ASP A 167 -14.60 -11.69 5.39
N ALA A 168 -13.45 -11.04 5.57
CA ALA A 168 -13.18 -9.77 4.89
C ALA A 168 -12.81 -10.02 3.42
N LEU A 169 -13.31 -9.17 2.50
CA LEU A 169 -13.33 -9.43 1.07
C LEU A 169 -12.69 -8.31 0.25
N GLY A 170 -12.01 -8.72 -0.83
CA GLY A 170 -11.54 -7.87 -1.91
C GLY A 170 -10.35 -6.97 -1.57
N LEU A 171 -10.14 -5.96 -2.40
CA LEU A 171 -8.97 -5.07 -2.36
C LEU A 171 -8.74 -4.42 -1.00
N MET A 172 -9.81 -3.90 -0.38
CA MET A 172 -9.76 -3.17 0.89
C MET A 172 -10.25 -4.00 2.07
N GLN A 173 -10.40 -5.32 1.90
CA GLN A 173 -10.77 -6.29 2.93
C GLN A 173 -11.96 -5.87 3.80
N LEU A 174 -13.09 -5.60 3.15
CA LEU A 174 -14.31 -5.22 3.86
C LEU A 174 -15.12 -6.43 4.30
N LEU A 175 -15.59 -6.41 5.53
CA LEU A 175 -16.63 -7.33 5.96
C LEU A 175 -17.94 -7.00 5.24
N PRO A 176 -18.72 -7.99 4.79
CA PRO A 176 -20.00 -7.74 4.12
C PRO A 176 -20.98 -6.87 4.94
N VAL A 177 -20.98 -7.01 6.25
CA VAL A 177 -21.80 -6.18 7.15
C VAL A 177 -21.33 -4.72 7.12
N THR A 178 -20.02 -4.48 7.12
CA THR A 178 -19.43 -3.13 7.07
C THR A 178 -19.70 -2.47 5.71
N ALA A 179 -19.59 -3.24 4.62
CA ALA A 179 -19.92 -2.73 3.29
C ALA A 179 -21.39 -2.31 3.19
N LYS A 180 -22.30 -3.08 3.72
CA LYS A 180 -23.75 -2.73 3.76
C LYS A 180 -24.08 -1.48 4.58
N GLU A 181 -23.28 -1.14 5.57
CA GLU A 181 -23.47 0.12 6.33
C GLU A 181 -23.27 1.38 5.46
N VAL A 182 -22.41 1.30 4.45
CA VAL A 182 -22.03 2.45 3.61
C VAL A 182 -22.51 2.32 2.17
N LEU A 183 -22.81 1.11 1.73
CA LEU A 183 -23.33 0.79 0.41
C LEU A 183 -24.40 -0.32 0.55
N PRO A 184 -25.65 0.03 0.97
CA PRO A 184 -26.68 -0.94 1.37
C PRO A 184 -27.05 -1.97 0.30
N ASP A 185 -27.02 -1.56 -0.97
CA ASP A 185 -27.42 -2.40 -2.11
C ASP A 185 -26.30 -3.38 -2.56
N SER A 186 -25.10 -3.30 -1.98
CA SER A 186 -24.01 -4.19 -2.36
C SER A 186 -24.25 -5.63 -1.86
N SER A 187 -24.06 -6.59 -2.76
CA SER A 187 -24.04 -8.01 -2.41
C SER A 187 -22.62 -8.45 -1.99
N ARG A 188 -22.50 -9.64 -1.40
CA ARG A 188 -21.22 -10.25 -1.07
C ARG A 188 -20.34 -10.42 -2.31
N SER A 189 -20.90 -10.83 -3.44
CA SER A 189 -20.17 -11.03 -4.69
C SER A 189 -19.64 -9.73 -5.28
N ASP A 190 -20.36 -8.63 -5.09
CA ASP A 190 -19.93 -7.33 -5.61
C ASP A 190 -18.66 -6.83 -4.95
N LEU A 191 -18.34 -7.29 -3.74
CA LEU A 191 -17.10 -6.92 -3.02
C LEU A 191 -15.83 -7.50 -3.67
N PHE A 192 -15.94 -8.37 -4.65
CA PHE A 192 -14.81 -8.80 -5.48
C PHE A 192 -14.59 -7.91 -6.71
N LEU A 193 -15.53 -7.01 -7.01
CA LEU A 193 -15.39 -6.02 -8.07
C LEU A 193 -14.54 -4.83 -7.55
N PRO A 194 -13.41 -4.49 -8.19
CA PRO A 194 -12.55 -3.39 -7.76
C PRO A 194 -13.31 -2.09 -7.53
N SER A 195 -14.18 -1.68 -8.46
CA SER A 195 -14.96 -0.45 -8.38
C SER A 195 -15.90 -0.40 -7.18
N VAL A 196 -16.55 -1.51 -6.84
CA VAL A 196 -17.48 -1.58 -5.69
C VAL A 196 -16.69 -1.62 -4.38
N ASN A 197 -15.64 -2.42 -4.33
CA ASN A 197 -14.84 -2.59 -3.12
C ASN A 197 -14.12 -1.31 -2.72
N THR A 198 -13.50 -0.62 -3.69
CA THR A 198 -12.83 0.67 -3.43
C THR A 198 -13.82 1.76 -3.03
N GLN A 199 -15.02 1.79 -3.64
CA GLN A 199 -16.08 2.71 -3.25
C GLN A 199 -16.55 2.48 -1.82
N ALA A 200 -16.87 1.24 -1.46
CA ALA A 200 -17.31 0.90 -0.10
C ALA A 200 -16.19 1.17 0.93
N GLY A 201 -14.95 0.82 0.60
CA GLY A 201 -13.77 1.10 1.43
C GLY A 201 -13.52 2.58 1.65
N GLY A 202 -13.65 3.39 0.60
CA GLY A 202 -13.52 4.84 0.67
C GLY A 202 -14.61 5.47 1.56
N LEU A 203 -15.87 5.06 1.39
CA LEU A 203 -16.99 5.55 2.22
C LEU A 203 -16.83 5.12 3.68
N TYR A 204 -16.36 3.90 3.95
CA TYR A 204 -16.12 3.44 5.31
C TYR A 204 -14.97 4.20 5.96
N LEU A 205 -13.86 4.39 5.23
CA LEU A 205 -12.73 5.17 5.75
C LEU A 205 -13.13 6.64 5.99
N TYR A 206 -13.96 7.24 5.12
CA TYR A 206 -14.55 8.56 5.35
C TYR A 206 -15.33 8.62 6.68
N LYS A 207 -16.22 7.63 6.92
CA LYS A 207 -17.00 7.51 8.17
C LYS A 207 -16.08 7.49 9.40
N LEU A 208 -14.96 6.77 9.31
CA LEU A 208 -13.98 6.70 10.39
C LEU A 208 -13.22 8.02 10.56
N LEU A 209 -12.80 8.65 9.46
CA LEU A 209 -12.15 9.95 9.50
C LEU A 209 -13.07 11.03 10.09
N ASP A 210 -14.34 11.04 9.73
CA ASP A 210 -15.32 11.96 10.31
C ASP A 210 -15.49 11.73 11.83
N ARG A 211 -15.58 10.45 12.24
CA ARG A 211 -15.68 10.06 13.66
C ARG A 211 -14.48 10.51 14.48
N PHE A 212 -13.28 10.41 13.92
CA PHE A 212 -12.02 10.75 14.60
C PHE A 212 -11.47 12.12 14.18
N GLN A 213 -12.34 13.04 13.72
CA GLN A 213 -12.03 14.45 13.47
C GLN A 213 -10.85 14.66 12.51
N GLY A 214 -10.73 13.80 11.50
CA GLY A 214 -9.69 13.87 10.50
C GLY A 214 -8.36 13.22 10.87
N ASN A 215 -8.26 12.64 12.06
CA ASN A 215 -7.05 11.94 12.48
C ASN A 215 -6.91 10.61 11.73
N ILE A 216 -6.00 10.58 10.75
CA ILE A 216 -5.79 9.41 9.88
C ILE A 216 -5.28 8.22 10.70
N ALA A 217 -4.35 8.41 11.65
CA ALA A 217 -3.82 7.31 12.46
C ALA A 217 -4.92 6.62 13.28
N MET A 218 -5.81 7.42 13.89
CA MET A 218 -6.98 6.91 14.61
C MET A 218 -7.97 6.20 13.70
N ALA A 219 -8.26 6.76 12.52
CA ALA A 219 -9.16 6.17 11.55
C ALA A 219 -8.61 4.82 11.03
N LEU A 220 -7.31 4.72 10.77
CA LEU A 220 -6.65 3.48 10.36
C LEU A 220 -6.65 2.44 11.50
N ALA A 221 -6.39 2.84 12.73
CA ALA A 221 -6.49 1.97 13.89
C ALA A 221 -7.92 1.43 14.06
N ALA A 222 -8.92 2.28 13.83
CA ALA A 222 -10.34 1.90 13.85
C ALA A 222 -10.71 0.98 12.69
N TYR A 223 -10.15 1.17 11.52
CA TYR A 223 -10.37 0.32 10.35
C TYR A 223 -9.94 -1.13 10.64
N ASN A 224 -8.76 -1.31 11.23
CA ASN A 224 -8.21 -2.63 11.53
C ASN A 224 -8.79 -3.26 12.81
N ALA A 225 -8.83 -2.52 13.93
CA ALA A 225 -9.22 -3.08 15.23
C ALA A 225 -10.70 -2.83 15.61
N GLY A 226 -11.41 -2.06 14.83
CA GLY A 226 -12.77 -1.62 15.07
C GLY A 226 -12.88 -0.29 15.82
N PRO A 227 -13.91 0.51 15.50
CA PRO A 227 -14.03 1.89 15.98
C PRO A 227 -14.25 2.03 17.49
N THR A 228 -14.83 1.03 18.13
CA THR A 228 -15.03 1.03 19.58
C THR A 228 -13.72 0.88 20.35
N ARG A 229 -12.83 -0.02 19.89
CA ARG A 229 -11.50 -0.19 20.51
C ARG A 229 -10.62 1.04 20.29
N ALA A 230 -10.59 1.58 19.08
CA ALA A 230 -9.83 2.79 18.79
C ALA A 230 -10.28 3.97 19.68
N ALA A 231 -11.58 4.16 19.86
CA ALA A 231 -12.11 5.19 20.75
C ALA A 231 -11.72 4.97 22.20
N GLN A 232 -11.69 3.70 22.67
CA GLN A 232 -11.21 3.40 24.02
C GLN A 232 -9.72 3.74 24.16
N TRP A 233 -8.89 3.36 23.22
CA TRP A 233 -7.46 3.71 23.25
C TRP A 233 -7.24 5.23 23.22
N GLN A 234 -8.01 5.97 22.44
CA GLN A 234 -7.95 7.44 22.47
C GLN A 234 -8.25 8.00 23.84
N LYS A 235 -9.28 7.48 24.51
CA LYS A 235 -9.65 7.89 25.86
C LYS A 235 -8.53 7.56 26.87
N ASP A 236 -8.04 6.32 26.85
CA ASP A 236 -7.00 5.88 27.78
C ASP A 236 -5.72 6.71 27.62
N LEU A 237 -5.36 7.04 26.39
CA LEU A 237 -4.18 7.84 26.08
C LEU A 237 -4.34 9.32 26.39
N SER A 238 -5.56 9.88 26.37
CA SER A 238 -5.80 11.29 26.72
C SER A 238 -5.43 11.62 28.17
N GLU A 239 -5.33 10.60 29.03
CA GLU A 239 -4.91 10.73 30.42
C GLU A 239 -3.38 10.75 30.58
N PHE A 240 -2.62 10.37 29.54
CA PHE A 240 -1.16 10.36 29.58
C PHE A 240 -0.59 11.78 29.54
N PRO A 241 0.43 12.11 30.36
CA PRO A 241 1.02 13.45 30.41
C PRO A 241 1.49 13.96 29.06
N LEU A 242 2.09 13.10 28.23
CA LEU A 242 2.57 13.45 26.89
C LEU A 242 1.45 13.82 25.90
N MET A 243 0.22 13.41 26.16
CA MET A 243 -0.95 13.72 25.33
C MET A 243 -1.74 14.93 25.85
N LYS A 244 -1.44 15.44 27.05
CA LYS A 244 -2.13 16.58 27.64
C LYS A 244 -1.81 17.91 26.94
N GLU A 245 -0.64 18.00 26.30
CA GLU A 245 -0.21 19.18 25.56
C GLU A 245 -0.69 19.17 24.10
N GLY A 246 -1.34 18.11 23.69
CA GLY A 246 -1.87 17.87 22.34
C GLY A 246 -1.72 16.43 21.90
N PHE A 247 -2.51 16.02 20.89
CA PHE A 247 -2.42 14.69 20.34
C PHE A 247 -1.14 14.56 19.49
N ASP A 248 -0.19 13.73 19.95
CA ASP A 248 0.98 13.36 19.17
C ASP A 248 0.70 12.01 18.46
N PRO A 249 0.61 12.00 17.12
CA PRO A 249 0.31 10.80 16.37
C PRO A 249 1.37 9.70 16.50
N ASP A 250 2.65 10.04 16.65
CA ASP A 250 3.73 9.06 16.78
C ASP A 250 3.65 8.36 18.14
N VAL A 251 3.44 9.14 19.20
CA VAL A 251 3.19 8.60 20.55
C VAL A 251 1.93 7.73 20.54
N PHE A 252 0.86 8.15 19.84
CA PHE A 252 -0.34 7.34 19.74
C PHE A 252 -0.05 5.99 19.08
N ILE A 253 0.67 5.97 17.94
CA ILE A 253 0.99 4.73 17.22
C ILE A 253 1.77 3.77 18.11
N ASP A 254 2.78 4.26 18.81
CA ASP A 254 3.61 3.44 19.70
C ASP A 254 2.83 2.88 20.89
N CYS A 255 1.84 3.61 21.35
CA CYS A 255 0.95 3.21 22.45
C CYS A 255 -0.22 2.31 22.03
N ILE A 256 -0.44 2.04 20.73
CA ILE A 256 -1.47 1.08 20.30
C ILE A 256 -1.17 -0.30 20.94
N PRO A 257 -2.06 -0.86 21.78
CA PRO A 257 -1.76 -2.10 22.51
C PRO A 257 -1.57 -3.31 21.59
N TYR A 258 -2.28 -3.35 20.48
CA TYR A 258 -2.21 -4.46 19.54
C TYR A 258 -1.04 -4.26 18.54
N ALA A 259 -0.03 -5.13 18.65
CA ALA A 259 1.16 -5.07 17.80
C ALA A 259 0.81 -5.18 16.31
N GLU A 260 -0.23 -5.93 15.94
CA GLU A 260 -0.73 -6.03 14.58
C GLU A 260 -1.26 -4.68 14.09
N THR A 261 -2.15 -4.04 14.88
CA THR A 261 -2.74 -2.74 14.53
C THR A 261 -1.68 -1.64 14.48
N ARG A 262 -0.72 -1.65 15.40
CA ARG A 262 0.42 -0.71 15.38
C ARG A 262 1.23 -0.81 14.09
N LYS A 263 1.59 -2.03 13.69
CA LYS A 263 2.27 -2.28 12.41
C LYS A 263 1.41 -1.89 11.21
N TYR A 264 0.12 -2.17 11.26
CA TYR A 264 -0.84 -1.84 10.22
C TYR A 264 -0.87 -0.33 9.97
N VAL A 265 -1.07 0.47 11.02
CA VAL A 265 -1.09 1.94 10.93
C VAL A 265 0.23 2.48 10.39
N GLY A 266 1.36 2.08 10.98
CA GLY A 266 2.68 2.51 10.53
C GLY A 266 2.98 2.14 9.07
N ASN A 267 2.60 0.93 8.65
CA ASN A 267 2.80 0.50 7.27
C ASN A 267 1.97 1.32 6.27
N ILE A 268 0.71 1.66 6.60
CA ILE A 268 -0.13 2.45 5.70
C ILE A 268 0.38 3.89 5.62
N LEU A 269 0.77 4.50 6.74
CA LEU A 269 1.33 5.85 6.74
C LEU A 269 2.64 5.92 5.95
N ARG A 270 3.52 4.92 6.09
CA ARG A 270 4.71 4.78 5.25
C ARG A 270 4.34 4.64 3.76
N ASN A 271 3.37 3.77 3.42
CA ASN A 271 2.92 3.61 2.05
C ASN A 271 2.39 4.93 1.49
N TYR A 272 1.55 5.63 2.26
CA TYR A 272 0.96 6.90 1.86
C TYR A 272 2.03 7.97 1.62
N ALA A 273 3.03 8.05 2.49
CA ALA A 273 4.17 8.95 2.31
C ALA A 273 4.94 8.64 1.03
N TRP A 274 5.27 7.37 0.79
CA TRP A 274 5.97 6.97 -0.43
C TRP A 274 5.15 7.23 -1.70
N TYR A 275 3.85 6.95 -1.69
CA TYR A 275 2.99 7.31 -2.84
C TYR A 275 2.99 8.82 -3.10
N LYS A 276 2.99 9.64 -2.05
CA LYS A 276 3.12 11.09 -2.19
C LYS A 276 4.48 11.52 -2.75
N LEU A 277 5.57 10.93 -2.28
CA LEU A 277 6.92 11.20 -2.79
C LEU A 277 7.06 10.86 -4.28
N LEU A 278 6.37 9.83 -4.74
CA LEU A 278 6.39 9.38 -6.14
C LEU A 278 5.48 10.22 -7.05
N THR A 279 4.63 11.09 -6.53
CA THR A 279 3.85 12.03 -7.31
C THR A 279 4.61 13.33 -7.53
N LYS A 280 4.44 13.98 -8.70
CA LYS A 280 5.15 15.22 -9.05
C LYS A 280 4.90 16.39 -8.08
N ASP A 281 3.82 16.31 -7.28
CA ASP A 281 3.41 17.36 -6.33
C ASP A 281 3.87 17.08 -4.89
N GLY A 282 4.69 16.04 -4.66
CA GLY A 282 4.94 15.48 -3.35
C GLY A 282 6.21 15.94 -2.66
N THR A 283 6.18 17.09 -2.03
CA THR A 283 7.07 17.33 -0.88
C THR A 283 6.37 16.86 0.39
N ILE A 284 7.05 16.08 1.22
CA ILE A 284 6.60 15.70 2.56
C ILE A 284 7.46 16.44 3.55
N SER A 285 6.89 17.40 4.27
CA SER A 285 7.57 18.13 5.32
C SER A 285 7.66 17.35 6.64
N SER A 286 6.64 16.52 6.92
CA SER A 286 6.65 15.59 8.06
C SER A 286 5.61 14.49 7.87
N VAL A 287 5.83 13.33 8.51
CA VAL A 287 4.80 12.27 8.55
C VAL A 287 3.59 12.74 9.39
N GLN A 288 3.81 13.57 10.39
CA GLN A 288 2.73 14.17 11.20
C GLN A 288 1.78 15.00 10.34
N GLU A 289 2.30 15.80 9.41
CA GLU A 289 1.48 16.58 8.48
C GLU A 289 0.57 15.67 7.63
N LEU A 290 1.07 14.51 7.19
CA LEU A 290 0.26 13.55 6.46
C LEU A 290 -0.94 13.02 7.27
N MET A 291 -0.83 12.95 8.59
CA MET A 291 -1.86 12.42 9.48
C MET A 291 -3.04 13.35 9.67
N PHE A 292 -2.90 14.65 9.36
CA PHE A 292 -3.94 15.67 9.50
C PHE A 292 -4.35 16.34 8.18
N GLN A 293 -3.90 15.84 7.04
CA GLN A 293 -4.23 16.42 5.73
C GLN A 293 -5.69 16.21 5.29
N TRP A 294 -6.46 15.39 6.01
CA TRP A 294 -7.86 15.23 5.66
C TRP A 294 -8.69 16.40 6.17
N GLN A 295 -9.33 17.11 5.25
CA GLN A 295 -10.33 18.12 5.55
C GLN A 295 -11.68 17.62 5.02
N LYS A 296 -12.71 17.74 5.85
CA LYS A 296 -14.07 17.39 5.43
C LYS A 296 -14.44 18.24 4.21
N ALA A 297 -14.74 17.57 3.09
CA ALA A 297 -15.24 18.28 1.92
C ALA A 297 -16.47 19.12 2.31
N PRO A 298 -16.57 20.39 1.88
CA PRO A 298 -17.77 21.17 2.12
C PRO A 298 -18.96 20.40 1.55
N LYS A 299 -20.01 20.24 2.37
CA LYS A 299 -21.27 19.61 1.90
C LYS A 299 -21.65 20.34 0.62
N LYS A 300 -21.69 19.64 -0.52
CA LYS A 300 -22.36 20.16 -1.72
C LYS A 300 -23.75 20.55 -1.23
N GLN A 301 -24.07 21.83 -1.27
CA GLN A 301 -25.42 22.29 -1.04
C GLN A 301 -26.30 21.49 -2.00
N GLU A 302 -27.24 20.72 -1.45
CA GLU A 302 -28.39 20.26 -2.20
C GLU A 302 -29.08 21.51 -2.74
N THR A 303 -28.66 21.93 -3.93
CA THR A 303 -29.33 22.99 -4.66
C THR A 303 -30.69 22.42 -5.03
N ALA A 304 -31.67 22.85 -4.22
CA ALA A 304 -33.06 23.01 -4.49
C ALA A 304 -33.53 22.53 -5.88
N ALA A 305 -34.05 21.31 -5.92
CA ALA A 305 -35.16 21.00 -6.81
C ALA A 305 -36.46 21.37 -6.10
N LYS A 306 -36.71 22.66 -5.96
CA LYS A 306 -38.03 23.26 -5.71
C LYS A 306 -38.04 24.50 -6.56
N GLU A 307 -38.81 24.38 -7.62
CA GLU A 307 -39.57 25.37 -8.33
C GLU A 307 -39.65 25.03 -9.83
N ALA A 308 -40.68 24.35 -10.19
CA ALA A 308 -41.35 24.61 -11.46
C ALA A 308 -42.84 24.47 -11.21
N PRO A 309 -43.62 25.48 -11.63
CA PRO A 309 -45.07 25.62 -11.36
C PRO A 309 -45.92 24.60 -12.10
#